data_3ee043da1c5814a9eabf34cd8861f35e
#
_entry.id   3ee043da1c5814a9eabf34cd8861f35e
#
_cell.length_a   1.000
_cell.length_b   1.000
_cell.length_c   1.000
_cell.angle_alpha   90.00
_cell.angle_beta   90.00
_cell.angle_gamma   90.00
#
_symmetry.space_group_name_H-M   'P 1'
#
loop_
_entity.id
_entity.type
_entity.pdbx_description
1 polymer ?
#
loop_
_entity_poly.entity_id
_entity_poly.type
_entity_poly.pdbx_seq_one_letter_code
_entity_poly.pdbx_strand_id
1 'polypeptide(L)'
;MKKIAVLFPGIGYTCEKPLLYYSAKLAAEAGFEVVRVPYGNFPPNVKGDASKMYRCFLSAREQSEDILRDMDWEQYDDIVFFSKSVGTVVALSYAAEHGIGVRQVLYTPLAETFRFPVTSGNADGHSGAIAFHGTADPWAETEEIVRLCEERKIPLHLTKKANHSLECGKAVKDIKTVKKVMKTVEEFLR
;
A
#
# COMPACT_ATOMS: atom_id res chain seq x y z
N MET A 1 -17.35 -13.98 10.72
CA MET A 1 -16.03 -13.75 10.14
C MET A 1 -15.65 -12.31 10.45
N LYS A 2 -14.62 -12.12 11.28
CA LYS A 2 -14.16 -10.78 11.70
C LYS A 2 -13.07 -10.33 10.73
N LYS A 3 -13.19 -9.11 10.21
CA LYS A 3 -12.30 -8.61 9.16
C LYS A 3 -11.70 -7.27 9.55
N ILE A 4 -10.43 -7.03 9.22
CA ILE A 4 -9.77 -5.76 9.47
C ILE A 4 -8.99 -5.27 8.25
N ALA A 5 -9.06 -3.97 8.00
CA ALA A 5 -8.31 -3.25 6.99
C ALA A 5 -7.44 -2.19 7.64
N VAL A 6 -6.13 -2.20 7.39
CA VAL A 6 -5.19 -1.21 7.93
C VAL A 6 -4.60 -0.38 6.80
N LEU A 7 -4.56 0.94 7.00
CA LEU A 7 -4.06 1.90 6.01
C LEU A 7 -2.70 2.46 6.42
N PHE A 8 -1.70 2.24 5.57
CA PHE A 8 -0.33 2.74 5.73
C PHE A 8 -0.04 3.83 4.69
N PRO A 9 -0.11 5.12 5.07
CA PRO A 9 0.08 6.23 4.14
C PRO A 9 1.52 6.39 3.67
N GLY A 10 1.74 7.29 2.69
CA GLY A 10 3.05 7.71 2.24
C GLY A 10 3.49 9.03 2.86
N ILE A 11 4.73 9.44 2.59
CA ILE A 11 5.21 10.78 2.94
C ILE A 11 4.43 11.80 2.12
N GLY A 12 3.66 12.69 2.79
CA GLY A 12 2.80 13.68 2.13
C GLY A 12 1.57 13.11 1.42
N TYR A 13 1.33 11.81 1.51
CA TYR A 13 0.11 11.15 1.02
C TYR A 13 -0.64 10.50 2.18
N THR A 14 -1.47 11.30 2.85
CA THR A 14 -2.22 10.88 4.05
C THR A 14 -3.35 9.89 3.74
N CYS A 15 -3.94 9.30 4.76
CA CYS A 15 -5.12 8.43 4.64
C CYS A 15 -6.35 9.15 4.05
N GLU A 16 -6.37 10.49 4.07
CA GLU A 16 -7.45 11.31 3.50
C GLU A 16 -7.28 11.61 2.00
N LYS A 17 -6.18 11.18 1.38
CA LYS A 17 -5.97 11.28 -0.06
C LYS A 17 -6.74 10.19 -0.81
N PRO A 18 -7.15 10.43 -2.08
CA PRO A 18 -8.16 9.62 -2.78
C PRO A 18 -7.95 8.11 -2.76
N LEU A 19 -6.74 7.61 -3.00
CA LEU A 19 -6.50 6.15 -3.06
C LEU A 19 -6.80 5.48 -1.71
N LEU A 20 -6.26 6.01 -0.62
CA LEU A 20 -6.46 5.45 0.72
C LEU A 20 -7.85 5.78 1.27
N TYR A 21 -8.35 6.99 1.04
CA TYR A 21 -9.69 7.38 1.47
C TYR A 21 -10.78 6.46 0.90
N TYR A 22 -10.77 6.22 -0.42
CA TYR A 22 -11.76 5.35 -1.03
C TYR A 22 -11.52 3.86 -0.74
N SER A 23 -10.27 3.43 -0.53
CA SER A 23 -9.99 2.08 -0.03
C SER A 23 -10.61 1.84 1.34
N ALA A 24 -10.51 2.81 2.25
CA ALA A 24 -11.17 2.75 3.56
C ALA A 24 -12.70 2.63 3.44
N LYS A 25 -13.31 3.37 2.49
CA LYS A 25 -14.75 3.28 2.22
C LYS A 25 -15.14 1.90 1.70
N LEU A 26 -14.43 1.38 0.70
CA LEU A 26 -14.68 0.05 0.14
C LEU A 26 -14.51 -1.06 1.18
N ALA A 27 -13.47 -0.97 2.02
CA ALA A 27 -13.27 -1.91 3.11
C ALA A 27 -14.43 -1.87 4.11
N ALA A 28 -14.89 -0.68 4.53
CA ALA A 28 -16.04 -0.54 5.42
C ALA A 28 -17.33 -1.11 4.80
N GLU A 29 -17.59 -0.84 3.51
CA GLU A 29 -18.72 -1.41 2.75
C GLU A 29 -18.65 -2.93 2.66
N ALA A 30 -17.43 -3.51 2.60
CA ALA A 30 -17.20 -4.96 2.61
C ALA A 30 -17.18 -5.59 4.01
N GLY A 31 -17.49 -4.81 5.06
CA GLY A 31 -17.61 -5.28 6.44
C GLY A 31 -16.30 -5.38 7.22
N PHE A 32 -15.24 -4.71 6.76
CA PHE A 32 -13.99 -4.62 7.51
C PHE A 32 -14.05 -3.52 8.58
N GLU A 33 -13.50 -3.81 9.75
CA GLU A 33 -13.03 -2.78 10.67
C GLU A 33 -11.90 -2.01 10.01
N VAL A 34 -11.88 -0.67 10.10
CA VAL A 34 -10.89 0.15 9.40
C VAL A 34 -10.00 0.89 10.40
N VAL A 35 -8.71 0.58 10.36
CA VAL A 35 -7.67 1.24 11.15
C VAL A 35 -6.78 2.08 10.25
N ARG A 36 -6.50 3.32 10.65
CA ARG A 36 -5.56 4.22 9.99
C ARG A 36 -4.30 4.36 10.82
N VAL A 37 -3.15 4.36 10.17
CA VAL A 37 -1.85 4.58 10.82
C VAL A 37 -1.35 5.99 10.45
N PRO A 38 -1.78 7.04 11.15
CA PRO A 38 -1.49 8.43 10.79
C PRO A 38 -0.10 8.86 11.23
N TYR A 39 0.94 8.13 10.82
CA TYR A 39 2.29 8.55 11.12
C TYR A 39 2.72 9.79 10.33
N GLY A 40 3.68 10.53 10.87
CA GLY A 40 4.13 11.81 10.31
C GLY A 40 5.44 12.30 10.89
N ASN A 41 5.59 13.62 10.97
CA ASN A 41 6.80 14.29 11.47
C ASN A 41 8.07 13.96 10.67
N PHE A 42 7.92 13.85 9.34
CA PHE A 42 9.04 13.58 8.45
C PHE A 42 9.85 14.85 8.13
N PRO A 43 11.18 14.72 7.94
CA PRO A 43 12.00 15.85 7.52
C PRO A 43 11.56 16.35 6.13
N PRO A 44 11.73 17.65 5.81
CA PRO A 44 11.47 18.17 4.49
C PRO A 44 12.51 17.69 3.47
N ASN A 45 12.18 17.79 2.17
CA ASN A 45 13.09 17.52 1.06
C ASN A 45 13.73 16.14 1.11
N VAL A 46 12.88 15.10 1.22
CA VAL A 46 13.31 13.70 1.29
C VAL A 46 13.71 13.14 -0.07
N LYS A 47 13.11 13.65 -1.17
CA LYS A 47 13.37 13.15 -2.52
C LYS A 47 14.83 13.30 -2.91
N GLY A 48 15.45 12.21 -3.39
CA GLY A 48 16.86 12.18 -3.77
C GLY A 48 17.84 12.02 -2.62
N ASP A 49 17.36 11.89 -1.37
CA ASP A 49 18.18 11.65 -0.18
C ASP A 49 17.83 10.32 0.46
N ALA A 50 18.60 9.28 0.11
CA ALA A 50 18.38 7.92 0.60
C ALA A 50 18.46 7.82 2.14
N SER A 51 19.33 8.61 2.79
CA SER A 51 19.47 8.63 4.25
C SER A 51 18.23 9.22 4.92
N LYS A 52 17.67 10.30 4.38
CA LYS A 52 16.41 10.87 4.87
C LYS A 52 15.24 9.91 4.63
N MET A 53 15.19 9.27 3.46
CA MET A 53 14.16 8.27 3.15
C MET A 53 14.20 7.10 4.13
N TYR A 54 15.38 6.59 4.43
CA TYR A 54 15.54 5.51 5.40
C TYR A 54 15.10 5.92 6.81
N ARG A 55 15.43 7.15 7.26
CA ARG A 55 14.93 7.69 8.54
C ARG A 55 13.41 7.83 8.55
N CYS A 56 12.80 8.26 7.45
CA CYS A 56 11.35 8.30 7.34
C CYS A 56 10.73 6.91 7.47
N PHE A 57 11.33 5.89 6.83
CA PHE A 57 10.89 4.51 6.98
C PHE A 57 10.98 4.04 8.43
N LEU A 58 12.12 4.24 9.09
CA LEU A 58 12.29 3.84 10.50
C LEU A 58 11.28 4.52 11.43
N SER A 59 11.10 5.84 11.26
CA SER A 59 10.13 6.59 12.05
C SER A 59 8.68 6.14 11.79
N ALA A 60 8.30 5.91 10.54
CA ALA A 60 6.97 5.40 10.20
C ALA A 60 6.76 3.99 10.76
N ARG A 61 7.80 3.16 10.74
CA ARG A 61 7.78 1.80 11.29
C ARG A 61 7.56 1.81 12.80
N GLU A 62 8.32 2.63 13.53
CA GLU A 62 8.18 2.81 14.97
C GLU A 62 6.79 3.32 15.37
N GLN A 63 6.30 4.37 14.67
CA GLN A 63 4.94 4.89 14.91
C GLN A 63 3.86 3.85 14.59
N SER A 64 4.07 2.99 13.59
CA SER A 64 3.15 1.90 13.28
C SER A 64 3.11 0.85 14.39
N GLU A 65 4.26 0.51 14.99
CA GLU A 65 4.34 -0.38 16.15
C GLU A 65 3.54 0.18 17.34
N ASP A 66 3.69 1.46 17.60
CA ASP A 66 2.99 2.11 18.72
C ASP A 66 1.47 2.10 18.51
N ILE A 67 1.01 2.41 17.29
CA ILE A 67 -0.42 2.48 16.95
C ILE A 67 -1.07 1.10 16.95
N LEU A 68 -0.36 0.07 16.49
CA LEU A 68 -0.87 -1.28 16.33
C LEU A 68 -0.49 -2.23 17.48
N ARG A 69 0.14 -1.71 18.53
CA ARG A 69 0.71 -2.48 19.67
C ARG A 69 -0.29 -3.45 20.29
N ASP A 70 -1.52 -3.00 20.50
CA ASP A 70 -2.54 -3.75 21.23
C ASP A 70 -3.44 -4.57 20.29
N MET A 71 -3.05 -4.71 19.01
CA MET A 71 -3.81 -5.47 18.04
C MET A 71 -3.60 -6.97 18.22
N ASP A 72 -4.69 -7.66 18.54
CA ASP A 72 -4.75 -9.12 18.51
C ASP A 72 -5.12 -9.58 17.09
N TRP A 73 -4.11 -9.92 16.29
CA TRP A 73 -4.27 -10.30 14.88
C TRP A 73 -4.96 -11.64 14.71
N GLU A 74 -4.84 -12.56 15.68
CA GLU A 74 -5.40 -13.91 15.61
C GLU A 74 -6.93 -13.91 15.66
N GLN A 75 -7.54 -12.84 16.15
CA GLN A 75 -9.00 -12.71 16.19
C GLN A 75 -9.65 -12.40 14.82
N TYR A 76 -8.84 -12.08 13.78
CA TYR A 76 -9.36 -11.70 12.46
C TYR A 76 -9.18 -12.84 11.45
N ASP A 77 -10.28 -13.18 10.78
CA ASP A 77 -10.32 -14.20 9.73
C ASP A 77 -9.80 -13.67 8.37
N ASP A 78 -9.87 -12.35 8.16
CA ASP A 78 -9.44 -11.69 6.92
C ASP A 78 -8.78 -10.34 7.25
N ILE A 79 -7.52 -10.19 6.86
CA ILE A 79 -6.71 -9.01 7.11
C ILE A 79 -6.25 -8.44 5.77
N VAL A 80 -6.49 -7.14 5.53
CA VAL A 80 -6.03 -6.43 4.33
C VAL A 80 -5.25 -5.19 4.74
N PHE A 81 -4.06 -5.01 4.15
CA PHE A 81 -3.30 -3.78 4.27
C PHE A 81 -3.37 -2.98 2.97
N PHE A 82 -3.80 -1.72 3.09
CA PHE A 82 -3.73 -0.72 2.02
C PHE A 82 -2.53 0.18 2.27
N SER A 83 -1.60 0.19 1.37
CA SER A 83 -0.34 0.89 1.59
C SER A 83 0.09 1.74 0.41
N LYS A 84 0.77 2.85 0.66
CA LYS A 84 1.17 3.84 -0.36
C LYS A 84 2.63 4.25 -0.21
N SER A 85 3.43 4.14 -1.28
CA SER A 85 4.82 4.63 -1.31
C SER A 85 5.67 3.99 -0.19
N VAL A 86 6.34 4.80 0.67
CA VAL A 86 7.05 4.27 1.84
C VAL A 86 6.17 3.41 2.74
N GLY A 87 4.87 3.69 2.78
CA GLY A 87 3.90 2.86 3.51
C GLY A 87 3.84 1.42 3.02
N THR A 88 4.20 1.14 1.74
CA THR A 88 4.28 -0.23 1.22
C THR A 88 5.46 -1.00 1.84
N VAL A 89 6.58 -0.31 2.08
CA VAL A 89 7.74 -0.88 2.77
C VAL A 89 7.39 -1.15 4.24
N VAL A 90 6.74 -0.18 4.90
CA VAL A 90 6.30 -0.29 6.30
C VAL A 90 5.31 -1.44 6.47
N ALA A 91 4.28 -1.52 5.64
CA ALA A 91 3.23 -2.54 5.72
C ALA A 91 3.78 -3.96 5.55
N LEU A 92 4.65 -4.18 4.52
CA LEU A 92 5.23 -5.50 4.31
C LEU A 92 6.24 -5.88 5.39
N SER A 93 7.09 -4.95 5.85
CA SER A 93 8.01 -5.22 6.96
C SER A 93 7.25 -5.56 8.24
N TYR A 94 6.19 -4.79 8.55
CA TYR A 94 5.35 -5.05 9.72
C TYR A 94 4.72 -6.44 9.67
N ALA A 95 4.08 -6.79 8.55
CA ALA A 95 3.46 -8.10 8.37
C ALA A 95 4.47 -9.25 8.50
N ALA A 96 5.68 -9.09 7.92
CA ALA A 96 6.73 -10.09 7.98
C ALA A 96 7.29 -10.29 9.39
N GLU A 97 7.55 -9.21 10.11
CA GLU A 97 8.11 -9.26 11.47
C GLU A 97 7.13 -9.85 12.50
N HIS A 98 5.83 -9.60 12.31
CA HIS A 98 4.78 -10.13 13.19
C HIS A 98 4.18 -11.46 12.71
N GLY A 99 4.66 -12.01 11.59
CA GLY A 99 4.15 -13.26 11.04
C GLY A 99 2.68 -13.23 10.62
N ILE A 100 2.16 -12.04 10.25
CA ILE A 100 0.74 -11.84 9.94
C ILE A 100 0.47 -12.27 8.51
N GLY A 101 -0.44 -13.21 8.33
CA GLY A 101 -1.01 -13.57 7.03
C GLY A 101 -1.98 -12.50 6.55
N VAL A 102 -1.58 -11.66 5.58
CA VAL A 102 -2.34 -10.47 5.17
C VAL A 102 -2.38 -10.29 3.66
N ARG A 103 -3.55 -9.93 3.14
CA ARG A 103 -3.69 -9.47 1.74
C ARG A 103 -3.18 -8.04 1.60
N GLN A 104 -2.50 -7.72 0.49
CA GLN A 104 -1.81 -6.43 0.30
C GLN A 104 -2.32 -5.68 -0.92
N VAL A 105 -2.68 -4.41 -0.76
CA VAL A 105 -2.94 -3.48 -1.86
C VAL A 105 -1.83 -2.44 -1.87
N LEU A 106 -0.97 -2.50 -2.89
CA LEU A 106 0.26 -1.72 -2.98
C LEU A 106 0.09 -0.57 -3.98
N TYR A 107 -0.08 0.64 -3.49
CA TYR A 107 -0.16 1.84 -4.34
C TYR A 107 1.23 2.44 -4.54
N THR A 108 1.68 2.49 -5.78
CA THR A 108 2.99 3.00 -6.18
C THR A 108 4.11 2.53 -5.24
N PRO A 109 4.34 1.20 -5.19
CA PRO A 109 5.38 0.64 -4.34
C PRO A 109 6.75 1.13 -4.77
N LEU A 110 7.68 1.17 -3.82
CA LEU A 110 9.10 1.42 -4.04
C LEU A 110 9.81 0.08 -4.27
N ALA A 111 11.01 0.09 -4.84
CA ALA A 111 11.80 -1.13 -5.02
C ALA A 111 12.11 -1.82 -3.68
N GLU A 112 12.32 -1.03 -2.63
CA GLU A 112 12.55 -1.51 -1.25
C GLU A 112 11.38 -2.33 -0.68
N THR A 113 10.15 -2.11 -1.15
CA THR A 113 8.96 -2.88 -0.76
C THR A 113 9.18 -4.38 -0.97
N PHE A 114 9.83 -4.73 -2.07
CA PHE A 114 10.05 -6.11 -2.47
C PHE A 114 11.22 -6.81 -1.77
N ARG A 115 11.85 -6.17 -0.80
CA ARG A 115 12.80 -6.82 0.13
C ARG A 115 12.10 -7.69 1.17
N PHE A 116 10.80 -7.45 1.38
CA PHE A 116 9.98 -8.20 2.33
C PHE A 116 9.06 -9.19 1.59
N PRO A 117 8.74 -10.34 2.18
CA PRO A 117 7.84 -11.31 1.58
C PRO A 117 6.40 -10.80 1.56
N VAL A 118 5.61 -11.26 0.60
CA VAL A 118 4.16 -11.21 0.68
C VAL A 118 3.72 -12.42 1.48
N THR A 119 3.14 -12.19 2.65
CA THR A 119 2.91 -13.22 3.67
C THR A 119 1.65 -14.06 3.47
N SER A 120 0.78 -13.69 2.53
CA SER A 120 -0.39 -14.48 2.18
C SER A 120 -0.36 -14.89 0.71
N GLY A 121 -0.62 -16.17 0.46
CA GLY A 121 -0.95 -16.70 -0.86
C GLY A 121 -2.27 -17.45 -0.74
N ASN A 122 -3.13 -17.35 -1.75
CA ASN A 122 -4.31 -18.20 -1.82
C ASN A 122 -3.89 -19.65 -2.14
N ALA A 123 -4.72 -20.62 -1.76
CA ALA A 123 -4.52 -22.03 -2.10
C ALA A 123 -4.32 -22.27 -3.61
N ASP A 124 -4.79 -21.35 -4.45
CA ASP A 124 -4.67 -21.36 -5.91
C ASP A 124 -3.32 -20.84 -6.44
N GLY A 125 -2.35 -20.51 -5.57
CA GLY A 125 -1.00 -20.09 -5.95
C GLY A 125 -0.90 -18.64 -6.41
N HIS A 126 -1.95 -17.84 -6.26
CA HIS A 126 -1.91 -16.39 -6.46
C HIS A 126 -1.33 -15.69 -5.23
N SER A 127 -0.51 -14.65 -5.47
CA SER A 127 -0.04 -13.82 -4.37
C SER A 127 -1.23 -13.12 -3.71
N GLY A 128 -1.28 -13.06 -2.40
CA GLY A 128 -2.27 -12.28 -1.66
C GLY A 128 -2.09 -10.77 -1.82
N ALA A 129 -1.58 -10.30 -2.97
CA ALA A 129 -1.31 -8.89 -3.22
C ALA A 129 -1.72 -8.47 -4.63
N ILE A 130 -2.07 -7.19 -4.77
CA ILE A 130 -2.17 -6.45 -6.05
C ILE A 130 -1.37 -5.15 -5.95
N ALA A 131 -0.83 -4.70 -7.08
CA ALA A 131 -0.05 -3.46 -7.14
C ALA A 131 -0.54 -2.52 -8.24
N PHE A 132 -0.39 -1.21 -8.00
CA PHE A 132 -0.71 -0.14 -8.93
C PHE A 132 0.50 0.77 -9.10
N HIS A 133 0.87 1.08 -10.34
CA HIS A 133 2.02 1.94 -10.62
C HIS A 133 1.74 2.91 -11.77
N GLY A 134 2.29 4.12 -11.67
CA GLY A 134 2.20 5.16 -12.71
C GLY A 134 3.44 5.17 -13.59
N THR A 135 3.29 5.10 -14.93
CA THR A 135 4.46 5.02 -15.83
C THR A 135 5.27 6.32 -15.99
N ALA A 136 4.92 7.38 -15.25
CA ALA A 136 5.71 8.59 -15.12
C ALA A 136 6.02 8.89 -13.63
N ASP A 137 6.11 7.84 -12.84
CA ASP A 137 6.45 7.92 -11.42
C ASP A 137 7.94 8.29 -11.26
N PRO A 138 8.28 9.43 -10.64
CA PRO A 138 9.67 9.83 -10.49
C PRO A 138 10.39 9.22 -9.28
N TRP A 139 9.74 8.31 -8.54
CA TRP A 139 10.27 7.68 -7.33
C TRP A 139 10.70 6.22 -7.53
N ALA A 140 10.19 5.57 -8.58
CA ALA A 140 10.51 4.18 -8.89
C ALA A 140 10.42 3.96 -10.40
N GLU A 141 11.47 3.34 -10.96
CA GLU A 141 11.53 3.02 -12.38
C GLU A 141 10.49 1.96 -12.74
N THR A 142 9.71 2.22 -13.79
CA THR A 142 8.58 1.34 -14.17
C THR A 142 9.04 -0.08 -14.49
N GLU A 143 10.14 -0.22 -15.25
CA GLU A 143 10.70 -1.50 -15.66
C GLU A 143 11.13 -2.34 -14.45
N GLU A 144 11.71 -1.70 -13.44
CA GLU A 144 12.09 -2.35 -12.19
C GLU A 144 10.86 -2.84 -11.42
N ILE A 145 9.83 -2.01 -11.27
CA ILE A 145 8.60 -2.41 -10.58
C ILE A 145 7.89 -3.54 -11.32
N VAL A 146 7.84 -3.51 -12.65
CA VAL A 146 7.30 -4.60 -13.48
C VAL A 146 8.03 -5.90 -13.17
N ARG A 147 9.36 -5.92 -13.26
CA ARG A 147 10.19 -7.09 -13.00
C ARG A 147 9.98 -7.65 -11.58
N LEU A 148 9.99 -6.77 -10.57
CA LEU A 148 9.81 -7.17 -9.16
C LEU A 148 8.42 -7.75 -8.87
N CYS A 149 7.39 -7.21 -9.52
CA CYS A 149 6.02 -7.75 -9.41
C CYS A 149 5.91 -9.11 -10.12
N GLU A 150 6.50 -9.27 -11.31
CA GLU A 150 6.53 -10.54 -12.04
C GLU A 150 7.23 -11.64 -11.26
N GLU A 151 8.42 -11.38 -10.71
CA GLU A 151 9.19 -12.31 -9.88
C GLU A 151 8.40 -12.81 -8.67
N ARG A 152 7.49 -11.99 -8.13
CA ARG A 152 6.66 -12.32 -6.96
C ARG A 152 5.23 -12.71 -7.32
N LYS A 153 4.91 -12.83 -8.60
CA LYS A 153 3.57 -13.14 -9.11
C LYS A 153 2.48 -12.19 -8.58
N ILE A 154 2.82 -10.90 -8.40
CA ILE A 154 1.91 -9.85 -7.97
C ILE A 154 1.28 -9.22 -9.21
N PRO A 155 -0.07 -9.29 -9.40
CA PRO A 155 -0.74 -8.58 -10.48
C PRO A 155 -0.46 -7.07 -10.40
N LEU A 156 0.13 -6.51 -11.47
CA LEU A 156 0.48 -5.10 -11.56
C LEU A 156 -0.43 -4.36 -12.55
N HIS A 157 -1.07 -3.30 -12.08
CA HIS A 157 -1.93 -2.41 -12.85
C HIS A 157 -1.20 -1.10 -13.17
N LEU A 158 -0.78 -0.94 -14.43
CA LEU A 158 -0.08 0.25 -14.90
C LEU A 158 -1.07 1.36 -15.30
N THR A 159 -0.81 2.59 -14.85
CA THR A 159 -1.52 3.79 -15.30
C THR A 159 -0.58 4.64 -16.16
N LYS A 160 -0.86 4.69 -17.47
CA LYS A 160 -0.02 5.37 -18.46
C LYS A 160 0.05 6.88 -18.17
N LYS A 161 1.26 7.42 -18.15
CA LYS A 161 1.58 8.84 -17.92
C LYS A 161 1.15 9.36 -16.55
N ALA A 162 0.86 8.51 -15.60
CA ALA A 162 0.56 8.91 -14.23
C ALA A 162 1.83 8.99 -13.37
N ASN A 163 1.82 9.93 -12.46
CA ASN A 163 2.88 10.17 -11.48
C ASN A 163 2.76 9.24 -10.26
N HIS A 164 3.53 9.53 -9.22
CA HIS A 164 3.52 8.79 -7.95
C HIS A 164 2.18 8.79 -7.20
N SER A 165 1.24 9.69 -7.52
CA SER A 165 -0.13 9.71 -6.96
C SER A 165 -1.16 9.05 -7.87
N LEU A 166 -0.74 8.39 -8.95
CA LEU A 166 -1.56 7.90 -10.06
C LEU A 166 -2.36 9.00 -10.76
N GLU A 167 -1.81 10.21 -10.81
CA GLU A 167 -2.39 11.40 -11.43
C GLU A 167 -1.59 11.80 -12.67
N CYS A 168 -2.28 12.29 -13.71
CA CYS A 168 -1.67 12.85 -14.92
C CYS A 168 -1.89 14.36 -15.04
N GLY A 169 -2.32 15.03 -13.96
CA GLY A 169 -2.48 16.47 -13.88
C GLY A 169 -3.74 17.01 -14.59
N LYS A 170 -4.73 16.16 -14.84
CA LYS A 170 -6.04 16.54 -15.39
C LYS A 170 -7.14 15.98 -14.51
N ALA A 171 -7.75 16.81 -13.68
CA ALA A 171 -8.66 16.40 -12.61
C ALA A 171 -9.73 15.37 -13.04
N VAL A 172 -10.44 15.58 -14.14
CA VAL A 172 -11.46 14.64 -14.62
C VAL A 172 -10.86 13.29 -15.03
N LYS A 173 -9.63 13.29 -15.58
CA LYS A 173 -8.94 12.06 -15.95
C LYS A 173 -8.43 11.34 -14.70
N ASP A 174 -7.94 12.09 -13.73
CA ASP A 174 -7.43 11.56 -12.46
C ASP A 174 -8.57 10.92 -11.65
N ILE A 175 -9.77 11.53 -11.62
CA ILE A 175 -10.99 10.93 -11.05
C ILE A 175 -11.35 9.61 -11.75
N LYS A 176 -11.27 9.55 -13.09
CA LYS A 176 -11.51 8.30 -13.84
C LYS A 176 -10.49 7.22 -13.52
N THR A 177 -9.21 7.61 -13.30
CA THR A 177 -8.16 6.69 -12.86
C THR A 177 -8.48 6.14 -11.47
N VAL A 178 -8.80 7.00 -10.50
CA VAL A 178 -9.22 6.56 -9.15
C VAL A 178 -10.39 5.61 -9.23
N LYS A 179 -11.43 5.91 -10.03
CA LYS A 179 -12.59 5.01 -10.21
C LYS A 179 -12.18 3.65 -10.74
N LYS A 180 -11.26 3.58 -11.73
CA LYS A 180 -10.76 2.32 -12.27
C LYS A 180 -9.99 1.51 -11.22
N VAL A 181 -9.09 2.16 -10.49
CA VAL A 181 -8.31 1.56 -9.39
C VAL A 181 -9.27 0.99 -8.33
N MET A 182 -10.25 1.76 -7.89
CA MET A 182 -11.21 1.34 -6.86
C MET A 182 -12.07 0.15 -7.31
N LYS A 183 -12.44 0.04 -8.59
CA LYS A 183 -13.13 -1.16 -9.10
C LYS A 183 -12.26 -2.43 -8.96
N THR A 184 -10.98 -2.35 -9.31
CA THR A 184 -10.05 -3.47 -9.14
C THR A 184 -9.86 -3.82 -7.65
N VAL A 185 -9.80 -2.82 -6.78
CA VAL A 185 -9.73 -3.03 -5.31
C VAL A 185 -11.01 -3.68 -4.78
N GLU A 186 -12.18 -3.23 -5.23
CA GLU A 186 -13.46 -3.84 -4.87
C GLU A 186 -13.53 -5.33 -5.25
N GLU A 187 -13.05 -5.67 -6.46
CA GLU A 187 -12.95 -7.07 -6.91
C GLU A 187 -11.96 -7.88 -6.05
N PHE A 188 -10.85 -7.28 -5.65
CA PHE A 188 -9.85 -7.92 -4.79
C PHE A 188 -10.35 -8.15 -3.36
N LEU A 189 -11.28 -7.35 -2.83
CA LEU A 189 -11.85 -7.50 -1.50
C LEU A 189 -12.92 -8.60 -1.38
N ARG A 190 -13.48 -9.03 -2.50
CA ARG A 190 -14.47 -10.12 -2.55
C ARG A 190 -13.81 -11.48 -2.32
#